data_1e50f91cb53f8aa4ac9e8c0661f23c9d
#
_entry.id   1e50f91cb53f8aa4ac9e8c0661f23c9d
#
_cell.length_a   1.000
_cell.length_b   1.000
_cell.length_c   1.000
_cell.angle_alpha   90.00
_cell.angle_beta   90.00
_cell.angle_gamma   90.00
#
_symmetry.space_group_name_H-M   'P 1'
#
loop_
_entity.id
_entity.type
_entity.pdbx_description
1 polymer ?
#
loop_
_entity_poly.entity_id
_entity_poly.type
_entity_poly.pdbx_seq_one_letter_code
_entity_poly.pdbx_strand_id
1 'polypeptide(L)'
;MQVTGYSVGSVRVDGVTYDHDLIIDHGKVRKRKKAASRKFRGAYGHTPLSAEEDIPWRCRRLVIGTDADGALPVMQQVRDEARRRKIDLVILPTAQAIGLLTQSAADTNAILHLTC
;
A
#
# COMPACT_ATOMS: atom_id res chain seq x y z
N MET A 1 -14.38 -0.35 8.40
CA MET A 1 -14.02 -0.14 6.99
C MET A 1 -14.18 -1.42 6.22
N GLN A 2 -14.86 -1.36 5.09
CA GLN A 2 -15.04 -2.51 4.22
C GLN A 2 -14.34 -2.26 2.89
N VAL A 3 -13.45 -3.16 2.51
CA VAL A 3 -12.78 -3.14 1.22
C VAL A 3 -13.36 -4.27 0.39
N THR A 4 -14.02 -3.93 -0.71
CA THR A 4 -14.73 -4.87 -1.57
C THR A 4 -14.44 -4.58 -3.03
N GLY A 5 -14.90 -5.44 -3.94
CA GLY A 5 -14.91 -5.15 -5.36
C GLY A 5 -13.54 -4.88 -5.97
N TYR A 6 -12.48 -5.55 -5.53
CA TYR A 6 -11.18 -5.40 -6.15
C TYR A 6 -11.16 -6.05 -7.54
N SER A 7 -10.67 -5.29 -8.51
CA SER A 7 -10.28 -5.79 -9.81
C SER A 7 -9.03 -5.04 -10.25
N VAL A 8 -8.38 -5.48 -11.33
CA VAL A 8 -7.17 -4.81 -11.79
C VAL A 8 -7.50 -3.34 -12.08
N GLY A 9 -6.82 -2.44 -11.42
CA GLY A 9 -6.96 -1.00 -11.60
C GLY A 9 -8.05 -0.34 -10.79
N SER A 10 -8.84 -1.09 -9.99
CA SER A 10 -9.87 -0.46 -9.15
C SER A 10 -10.16 -1.23 -7.87
N VAL A 11 -10.64 -0.52 -6.87
CA VAL A 11 -11.08 -1.10 -5.59
C VAL A 11 -12.20 -0.24 -5.01
N ARG A 12 -13.10 -0.88 -4.29
CA ARG A 12 -14.17 -0.18 -3.57
C ARG A 12 -13.88 -0.22 -2.08
N VAL A 13 -13.87 0.95 -1.45
CA VAL A 13 -13.70 1.10 0.00
C VAL A 13 -14.90 1.86 0.53
N ASP A 14 -15.63 1.24 1.46
CA ASP A 14 -16.84 1.81 2.08
C ASP A 14 -17.83 2.36 1.03
N GLY A 15 -18.02 1.61 -0.05
CA GLY A 15 -18.97 1.98 -1.12
C GLY A 15 -18.45 2.96 -2.15
N VAL A 16 -17.22 3.47 -2.01
CA VAL A 16 -16.62 4.40 -2.98
C VAL A 16 -15.58 3.65 -3.81
N THR A 17 -15.68 3.79 -5.15
CA THR A 17 -14.75 3.15 -6.07
C THR A 17 -13.57 4.07 -6.37
N TYR A 18 -12.36 3.53 -6.26
CA TYR A 18 -11.12 4.25 -6.56
C TYR A 18 -10.38 3.54 -7.69
N ASP A 19 -9.80 4.33 -8.59
CA ASP A 19 -9.03 3.84 -9.74
C ASP A 19 -7.56 4.26 -9.71
N HIS A 20 -7.07 4.65 -8.55
CA HIS A 20 -5.68 5.04 -8.33
C HIS A 20 -5.18 4.42 -7.04
N ASP A 21 -3.87 4.39 -6.87
CA ASP A 21 -3.26 3.87 -5.64
C ASP A 21 -3.76 4.62 -4.41
N LEU A 22 -3.99 3.88 -3.34
CA LEU A 22 -4.57 4.39 -2.11
C LEU A 22 -3.63 4.25 -0.94
N ILE A 23 -3.76 5.19 0.00
CA ILE A 23 -3.26 5.06 1.36
C ILE A 23 -4.47 4.98 2.28
N ILE A 24 -4.47 3.99 3.17
CA ILE A 24 -5.48 3.85 4.23
C ILE A 24 -4.79 4.13 5.55
N ASP A 25 -5.19 5.24 6.18
CA ASP A 25 -4.56 5.74 7.39
C ASP A 25 -5.63 5.97 8.45
N HIS A 26 -5.65 5.13 9.50
CA HIS A 26 -6.66 5.16 10.55
C HIS A 26 -8.09 5.16 9.99
N GLY A 27 -8.33 4.30 8.99
CA GLY A 27 -9.63 4.17 8.34
C GLY A 27 -9.96 5.24 7.33
N LYS A 28 -9.09 6.22 7.12
CA LYS A 28 -9.28 7.28 6.13
C LYS A 28 -8.52 6.95 4.87
N VAL A 29 -9.16 7.18 3.72
CA VAL A 29 -8.59 6.91 2.41
C VAL A 29 -8.05 8.19 1.81
N ARG A 30 -6.81 8.15 1.30
CA ARG A 30 -6.24 9.24 0.52
C ARG A 30 -5.44 8.67 -0.65
N LYS A 31 -5.18 9.50 -1.65
CA LYS A 31 -4.43 9.09 -2.83
C LYS A 31 -2.94 8.96 -2.49
N ARG A 32 -2.32 7.85 -2.94
CA ARG A 32 -0.87 7.71 -2.88
C ARG A 32 -0.21 8.70 -3.84
N LYS A 33 0.82 9.41 -3.38
CA LYS A 33 1.61 10.34 -4.19
C LYS A 33 2.97 9.70 -4.49
N LYS A 34 3.20 9.36 -5.74
CA LYS A 34 4.41 8.64 -6.19
C LYS A 34 5.57 9.56 -6.56
N ALA A 35 5.36 10.86 -6.59
CA ALA A 35 6.34 11.81 -7.15
C ALA A 35 7.73 11.67 -6.52
N ALA A 36 7.80 11.46 -5.20
CA ALA A 36 9.06 11.32 -4.49
C ALA A 36 9.82 10.06 -4.88
N SER A 37 9.15 9.05 -5.43
CA SER A 37 9.76 7.77 -5.80
C SER A 37 10.13 7.67 -7.28
N ARG A 38 9.67 8.61 -8.12
CA ARG A 38 9.89 8.53 -9.58
C ARG A 38 11.35 8.51 -9.99
N LYS A 39 12.21 9.14 -9.21
CA LYS A 39 13.64 9.15 -9.49
C LYS A 39 14.28 7.76 -9.42
N PHE A 40 13.63 6.80 -8.78
CA PHE A 40 14.13 5.42 -8.67
C PHE A 40 13.61 4.51 -9.77
N ARG A 41 12.71 4.99 -10.63
CA ARG A 41 12.07 4.17 -11.66
C ARG A 41 13.07 3.50 -12.59
N GLY A 42 14.13 4.19 -12.98
CA GLY A 42 15.14 3.64 -13.89
C GLY A 42 15.83 2.40 -13.35
N ALA A 43 16.03 2.31 -12.03
CA ALA A 43 16.70 1.17 -11.40
C ALA A 43 15.77 -0.04 -11.26
N TYR A 44 14.46 0.18 -11.21
CA TYR A 44 13.49 -0.90 -10.89
C TYR A 44 12.58 -1.26 -12.07
N GLY A 45 12.58 -0.51 -13.16
CA GLY A 45 11.66 -0.70 -14.28
C GLY A 45 10.24 -0.22 -14.02
N HIS A 46 9.89 0.05 -12.78
CA HIS A 46 8.62 0.61 -12.31
C HIS A 46 8.92 1.63 -11.22
N THR A 47 7.99 2.54 -10.95
CA THR A 47 8.12 3.45 -9.82
C THR A 47 7.94 2.63 -8.53
N PRO A 48 9.00 2.44 -7.72
CA PRO A 48 8.90 1.64 -6.50
C PRO A 48 8.23 2.41 -5.38
N LEU A 49 7.92 1.71 -4.28
CA LEU A 49 7.58 2.36 -3.02
C LEU A 49 8.89 2.68 -2.30
N SER A 50 9.15 3.96 -2.06
CA SER A 50 10.35 4.42 -1.35
C SER A 50 9.98 5.05 -0.01
N ALA A 51 10.96 5.13 0.89
CA ALA A 51 10.77 5.76 2.20
C ALA A 51 10.59 7.27 2.11
N GLU A 52 10.80 7.87 0.94
CA GLU A 52 10.60 9.31 0.73
C GLU A 52 9.14 9.68 0.50
N GLU A 53 8.27 8.68 0.27
CA GLU A 53 6.83 8.93 0.16
C GLU A 53 6.23 9.16 1.54
N ASP A 54 5.01 9.72 1.54
CA ASP A 54 4.24 9.93 2.77
C ASP A 54 3.59 8.60 3.19
N ILE A 55 4.35 7.79 3.91
CA ILE A 55 3.92 6.48 4.38
C ILE A 55 3.21 6.62 5.73
N PRO A 56 2.03 5.97 5.92
CA PRO A 56 1.29 6.08 7.17
C PRO A 56 1.89 5.19 8.28
N TRP A 57 2.98 5.64 8.86
CA TRP A 57 3.78 4.87 9.82
C TRP A 57 3.12 4.67 11.19
N ARG A 58 2.07 5.42 11.53
CA ARG A 58 1.45 5.36 12.86
C ARG A 58 0.50 4.17 12.95
N CYS A 59 1.06 2.98 13.05
CA CYS A 59 0.30 1.74 13.12
C CYS A 59 1.16 0.63 13.71
N ARG A 60 0.53 -0.46 14.14
CA ARG A 60 1.25 -1.67 14.52
C ARG A 60 1.58 -2.51 13.30
N ARG A 61 0.72 -2.49 12.30
CA ARG A 61 0.87 -3.26 11.07
C ARG A 61 0.67 -2.35 9.86
N LEU A 62 1.59 -2.42 8.93
CA LEU A 62 1.48 -1.75 7.64
C LEU A 62 1.38 -2.81 6.55
N VAL A 63 0.27 -2.81 5.82
CA VAL A 63 0.02 -3.75 4.73
C VAL A 63 0.28 -3.04 3.41
N ILE A 64 1.11 -3.63 2.56
CA ILE A 64 1.40 -3.10 1.23
C ILE A 64 0.87 -4.09 0.19
N GLY A 65 -0.11 -3.65 -0.59
CA GLY A 65 -0.62 -4.38 -1.73
C GLY A 65 0.17 -4.02 -2.98
N THR A 66 0.74 -5.01 -3.66
CA THR A 66 1.73 -4.81 -4.72
C THR A 66 1.18 -5.03 -6.13
N ASP A 67 -0.11 -4.85 -6.34
CA ASP A 67 -0.95 -5.07 -7.53
C ASP A 67 -1.34 -6.53 -7.75
N ALA A 68 -1.95 -6.83 -8.92
CA ALA A 68 -2.47 -8.17 -9.21
C ALA A 68 -1.35 -9.22 -9.31
N ASP A 69 -0.18 -8.83 -9.82
CA ASP A 69 0.95 -9.72 -10.08
C ASP A 69 2.09 -9.54 -9.09
N GLY A 70 1.92 -8.69 -8.07
CA GLY A 70 2.97 -8.41 -7.10
C GLY A 70 4.13 -7.62 -7.68
N ALA A 71 3.87 -6.76 -8.68
CA ALA A 71 4.93 -6.09 -9.44
C ALA A 71 5.50 -4.84 -8.79
N LEU A 72 4.86 -4.26 -7.76
CA LEU A 72 5.38 -3.07 -7.10
C LEU A 72 6.65 -3.41 -6.31
N PRO A 73 7.82 -2.88 -6.71
CA PRO A 73 9.01 -3.05 -5.88
C PRO A 73 8.89 -2.22 -4.61
N VAL A 74 9.24 -2.82 -3.47
CA VAL A 74 9.31 -2.14 -2.19
C VAL A 74 10.78 -1.99 -1.84
N MET A 75 11.27 -0.75 -1.79
CA MET A 75 12.70 -0.51 -1.56
C MET A 75 13.10 -0.94 -0.16
N GLN A 76 14.36 -1.38 -0.03
CA GLN A 76 14.88 -1.89 1.25
C GLN A 76 14.75 -0.87 2.38
N GLN A 77 14.88 0.41 2.08
CA GLN A 77 14.73 1.48 3.07
C GLN A 77 13.36 1.47 3.74
N VAL A 78 12.30 1.09 3.02
CA VAL A 78 10.95 0.96 3.61
C VAL A 78 10.95 -0.17 4.63
N ARG A 79 11.57 -1.31 4.29
CA ARG A 79 11.66 -2.46 5.20
C ARG A 79 12.50 -2.13 6.43
N ASP A 80 13.60 -1.42 6.24
CA ASP A 80 14.49 -1.01 7.33
C ASP A 80 13.78 -0.04 8.29
N GLU A 81 13.03 0.91 7.73
CA GLU A 81 12.30 1.88 8.54
C GLU A 81 11.18 1.22 9.35
N ALA A 82 10.45 0.27 8.75
CA ALA A 82 9.44 -0.50 9.46
C ALA A 82 10.05 -1.28 10.64
N ARG A 83 11.21 -1.88 10.41
CA ARG A 83 11.95 -2.61 11.46
C ARG A 83 12.37 -1.68 12.58
N ARG A 84 12.92 -0.52 12.25
CA ARG A 84 13.35 0.48 13.21
C ARG A 84 12.18 0.96 14.06
N ARG A 85 10.99 1.09 13.49
CA ARG A 85 9.77 1.52 14.18
C ARG A 85 9.03 0.37 14.85
N LYS A 86 9.53 -0.86 14.73
CA LYS A 86 8.88 -2.07 15.26
C LYS A 86 7.47 -2.28 14.72
N ILE A 87 7.29 -1.96 13.43
CA ILE A 87 6.03 -2.16 12.71
C ILE A 87 6.08 -3.52 12.02
N ASP A 88 4.98 -4.27 12.13
CA ASP A 88 4.79 -5.50 11.37
C ASP A 88 4.48 -5.13 9.91
N LEU A 89 5.45 -5.32 9.02
CA LEU A 89 5.32 -5.00 7.61
C LEU A 89 4.89 -6.23 6.84
N VAL A 90 3.74 -6.16 6.18
CA VAL A 90 3.19 -7.26 5.39
C VAL A 90 3.10 -6.81 3.93
N ILE A 91 3.79 -7.51 3.05
CA ILE A 91 3.84 -7.20 1.62
C ILE A 91 3.22 -8.37 0.86
N LEU A 92 2.11 -8.10 0.18
CA LEU A 92 1.30 -9.12 -0.51
C LEU A 92 0.77 -8.56 -1.82
N PRO A 93 0.43 -9.42 -2.80
CA PRO A 93 -0.41 -8.99 -3.93
C PRO A 93 -1.69 -8.33 -3.41
N THR A 94 -2.19 -7.35 -4.14
CA THR A 94 -3.26 -6.47 -3.63
C THR A 94 -4.52 -7.23 -3.22
N ALA A 95 -4.92 -8.29 -3.96
CA ALA A 95 -6.09 -9.09 -3.59
C ALA A 95 -5.92 -9.74 -2.20
N GLN A 96 -4.74 -10.27 -1.92
CA GLN A 96 -4.44 -10.88 -0.61
C GLN A 96 -4.35 -9.82 0.49
N ALA A 97 -3.76 -8.66 0.18
CA ALA A 97 -3.69 -7.54 1.11
C ALA A 97 -5.09 -7.09 1.55
N ILE A 98 -6.00 -6.99 0.59
CA ILE A 98 -7.40 -6.63 0.86
C ILE A 98 -8.07 -7.65 1.76
N GLY A 99 -7.86 -8.95 1.52
CA GLY A 99 -8.38 -10.01 2.38
C GLY A 99 -7.93 -9.86 3.83
N LEU A 100 -6.66 -9.52 4.02
CA LEU A 100 -6.11 -9.30 5.36
C LEU A 100 -6.73 -8.09 6.03
N LEU A 101 -6.93 -6.99 5.30
CA LEU A 101 -7.56 -5.78 5.82
C LEU A 101 -9.01 -6.02 6.23
N THR A 102 -9.73 -6.85 5.48
CA THR A 102 -11.11 -7.18 5.79
C THR A 102 -11.22 -7.98 7.09
N GLN A 103 -10.24 -8.84 7.37
CA GLN A 103 -10.26 -9.69 8.55
C GLN A 103 -9.81 -8.96 9.81
N SER A 104 -8.84 -8.05 9.73
CA SER A 104 -8.27 -7.40 10.90
C SER A 104 -7.70 -6.04 10.52
N ALA A 105 -8.50 -5.01 10.74
CA ALA A 105 -8.11 -3.63 10.42
C ALA A 105 -7.60 -2.84 11.65
N ALA A 106 -7.68 -3.42 12.86
CA ALA A 106 -7.27 -2.72 14.08
C ALA A 106 -5.78 -2.40 14.06
N ASP A 107 -5.42 -1.14 14.30
CA ASP A 107 -4.05 -0.64 14.28
C ASP A 107 -3.31 -0.98 12.98
N THR A 108 -4.04 -1.13 11.88
CA THR A 108 -3.49 -1.50 10.57
C THR A 108 -3.71 -0.37 9.59
N ASN A 109 -2.63 0.12 9.00
CA ASN A 109 -2.67 1.02 7.86
C ASN A 109 -2.26 0.27 6.60
N ALA A 110 -2.51 0.85 5.44
CA ALA A 110 -2.22 0.17 4.18
C ALA A 110 -1.83 1.13 3.07
N ILE A 111 -1.06 0.61 2.14
CA ILE A 111 -0.82 1.22 0.84
C ILE A 111 -1.24 0.18 -0.19
N LEU A 112 -2.18 0.53 -1.06
CA LEU A 112 -2.68 -0.37 -2.09
C LEU A 112 -2.28 0.13 -3.46
N HIS A 113 -1.42 -0.62 -4.13
CA HIS A 113 -1.03 -0.37 -5.51
C HIS A 113 -2.06 -1.05 -6.42
N LEU A 114 -2.74 -0.28 -7.25
CA LEU A 114 -3.79 -0.76 -8.14
C LEU A 114 -3.34 -0.86 -9.58
N THR A 115 -2.48 0.06 -10.00
CA THR A 115 -2.05 0.16 -11.40
C THR A 115 -0.68 0.84 -11.48
N CYS A 116 0.09 0.44 -12.43
CA CYS A 116 1.42 1.01 -12.68
C CYS A 116 1.34 2.43 -13.24
#